data_57e0e47a935e22ccdf9e27b4dff5b299
#
_entry.id   57e0e47a935e22ccdf9e27b4dff5b299
#
_cell.length_a   1.000
_cell.length_b   1.000
_cell.length_c   1.000
_cell.angle_alpha   90.00
_cell.angle_beta   90.00
_cell.angle_gamma   90.00
#
_symmetry.space_group_name_H-M   'P 1'
#
loop_
_entity.id
_entity.type
_entity.pdbx_description
1 polymer ?
#
loop_
_entity_poly.entity_id
_entity_poly.type
_entity_poly.pdbx_seq_one_letter_code
_entity_poly.pdbx_strand_id
1 'polypeptide(L)'
;MAKLTKNEEYIVDMYVRYFGRAADAATIATYAEDKKTSVILKNIIADADAEKAELSTSDFVNNAFQNLFGRNATTKEMNKYSKVIDAGKDLPINSIVKSAAKTDKKVYDNKKAVALKYAELGGTEQLDLSKISKDNLIELNFLNTVTKAADLQAKVVYDLPENSGVPSAFDGKTFTLTEGVDAGKDFTGTNKNDLFIADNSVKVNASA
;
A
#
# COMPACT_ATOMS: atom_id res chain seq x y z
N MET A 1 11.56 -18.81 -7.05
CA MET A 1 10.88 -18.06 -5.99
C MET A 1 10.53 -19.03 -4.88
N ALA A 2 10.84 -18.71 -3.63
CA ALA A 2 10.43 -19.53 -2.50
C ALA A 2 8.95 -19.28 -2.22
N LYS A 3 8.19 -20.37 -2.06
CA LYS A 3 6.78 -20.28 -1.64
C LYS A 3 6.74 -19.84 -0.18
N LEU A 4 5.88 -18.88 0.14
CA LEU A 4 5.67 -18.45 1.52
C LEU A 4 5.13 -19.61 2.37
N THR A 5 5.57 -19.68 3.60
CA THR A 5 4.99 -20.56 4.64
C THR A 5 3.63 -20.02 5.08
N LYS A 6 2.83 -20.86 5.74
CA LYS A 6 1.53 -20.43 6.29
C LYS A 6 1.64 -19.27 7.29
N ASN A 7 2.73 -19.23 8.07
CA ASN A 7 2.97 -18.13 9.01
C ASN A 7 3.32 -16.83 8.27
N GLU A 8 4.15 -16.90 7.22
CA GLU A 8 4.48 -15.74 6.41
C GLU A 8 3.25 -15.21 5.65
N GLU A 9 2.42 -16.08 5.07
CA GLU A 9 1.13 -15.68 4.47
C GLU A 9 0.21 -15.00 5.50
N TYR A 10 0.20 -15.49 6.75
CA TYR A 10 -0.56 -14.88 7.84
C TYR A 10 -0.01 -13.50 8.22
N ILE A 11 1.32 -13.35 8.33
CA ILE A 11 1.98 -12.07 8.59
C ILE A 11 1.62 -11.05 7.51
N VAL A 12 1.75 -11.42 6.23
CA VAL A 12 1.40 -10.56 5.10
C VAL A 12 -0.05 -10.11 5.17
N ASP A 13 -0.99 -11.03 5.45
CA ASP A 13 -2.41 -10.72 5.59
C ASP A 13 -2.68 -9.74 6.75
N MET A 14 -2.08 -9.97 7.92
CA MET A 14 -2.23 -9.08 9.07
C MET A 14 -1.57 -7.72 8.82
N TYR A 15 -0.43 -7.69 8.13
CA TYR A 15 0.26 -6.45 7.79
C TYR A 15 -0.60 -5.56 6.89
N VAL A 16 -1.25 -6.13 5.88
CA VAL A 16 -2.23 -5.40 5.05
C VAL A 16 -3.38 -4.84 5.89
N ARG A 17 -3.91 -5.61 6.86
CA ARG A 17 -5.05 -5.18 7.68
C ARG A 17 -4.72 -4.01 8.60
N TYR A 18 -3.56 -4.05 9.23
CA TYR A 18 -3.20 -3.11 10.28
C TYR A 18 -2.43 -1.90 9.76
N PHE A 19 -1.62 -2.06 8.71
CA PHE A 19 -0.77 -0.99 8.16
C PHE A 19 -1.19 -0.51 6.77
N GLY A 20 -2.01 -1.26 6.02
CA GLY A 20 -2.38 -0.92 4.63
C GLY A 20 -1.21 -1.05 3.64
N ARG A 21 -0.16 -1.75 4.02
CA ARG A 21 1.09 -1.92 3.26
C ARG A 21 1.38 -3.41 3.03
N ALA A 22 2.12 -3.73 1.96
CA ALA A 22 2.77 -5.02 1.86
C ALA A 22 4.09 -4.97 2.65
N ALA A 23 4.30 -5.98 3.51
CA ALA A 23 5.53 -6.13 4.27
C ALA A 23 6.69 -6.51 3.33
N ASP A 24 7.87 -5.96 3.58
CA ASP A 24 9.12 -6.40 2.97
C ASP A 24 9.63 -7.72 3.59
N ALA A 25 10.63 -8.32 2.95
CA ALA A 25 11.18 -9.60 3.39
C ALA A 25 11.79 -9.55 4.81
N ALA A 26 12.39 -8.43 5.21
CA ALA A 26 12.98 -8.26 6.54
C ALA A 26 11.90 -8.18 7.62
N THR A 27 10.84 -7.42 7.38
CA THR A 27 9.68 -7.33 8.25
C THR A 27 9.00 -8.70 8.45
N ILE A 28 8.81 -9.44 7.34
CA ILE A 28 8.23 -10.80 7.41
C ILE A 28 9.12 -11.71 8.27
N ALA A 29 10.44 -11.70 8.03
CA ALA A 29 11.38 -12.51 8.79
C ALA A 29 11.34 -12.20 10.29
N THR A 30 11.29 -10.91 10.66
CA THR A 30 11.21 -10.48 12.07
C THR A 30 9.97 -11.03 12.79
N TYR A 31 8.78 -10.91 12.19
CA TYR A 31 7.57 -11.47 12.81
C TYR A 31 7.52 -13.00 12.76
N ALA A 32 8.17 -13.64 11.78
CA ALA A 32 8.20 -15.09 11.62
C ALA A 32 9.09 -15.81 12.66
N GLU A 33 9.95 -15.07 13.40
CA GLU A 33 10.68 -15.61 14.55
C GLU A 33 9.72 -16.18 15.61
N ASP A 34 8.53 -15.59 15.73
CA ASP A 34 7.44 -16.11 16.53
C ASP A 34 6.71 -17.22 15.79
N LYS A 35 6.71 -18.43 16.38
CA LYS A 35 6.06 -19.62 15.77
C LYS A 35 4.54 -19.65 15.96
N LYS A 36 4.01 -18.83 16.88
CA LYS A 36 2.57 -18.82 17.23
C LYS A 36 1.88 -17.61 16.61
N THR A 37 0.88 -17.82 15.80
CA THR A 37 0.08 -16.77 15.15
C THR A 37 -0.55 -15.78 16.15
N SER A 38 -0.87 -16.22 17.38
CA SER A 38 -1.39 -15.34 18.42
C SER A 38 -0.33 -14.34 18.95
N VAL A 39 0.94 -14.73 18.99
CA VAL A 39 2.05 -13.84 19.36
C VAL A 39 2.35 -12.88 18.23
N ILE A 40 2.43 -13.40 17.00
CA ILE A 40 2.58 -12.59 15.79
C ILE A 40 1.52 -11.48 15.72
N LEU A 41 0.24 -11.85 15.89
CA LEU A 41 -0.86 -10.89 15.87
C LEU A 41 -0.72 -9.83 16.97
N LYS A 42 -0.37 -10.23 18.20
CA LYS A 42 -0.17 -9.31 19.32
C LYS A 42 0.92 -8.28 19.01
N ASN A 43 2.05 -8.72 18.45
CA ASN A 43 3.16 -7.83 18.09
C ASN A 43 2.76 -6.88 16.96
N ILE A 44 2.11 -7.37 15.91
CA ILE A 44 1.59 -6.54 14.80
C ILE A 44 0.61 -5.47 15.32
N ILE A 45 -0.29 -5.82 16.26
CA ILE A 45 -1.23 -4.86 16.85
C ILE A 45 -0.47 -3.80 17.65
N ALA A 46 0.48 -4.20 18.49
CA ALA A 46 1.26 -3.27 19.30
C ALA A 46 2.03 -2.25 18.44
N ASP A 47 2.65 -2.71 17.36
CA ASP A 47 3.38 -1.84 16.44
C ASP A 47 2.44 -0.91 15.68
N ALA A 48 1.27 -1.41 15.25
CA ALA A 48 0.26 -0.60 14.57
C ALA A 48 -0.36 0.45 15.49
N ASP A 49 -0.57 0.14 16.76
CA ASP A 49 -1.08 1.08 17.77
C ASP A 49 -0.03 2.17 18.05
N ALA A 50 1.25 1.80 18.10
CA ALA A 50 2.34 2.78 18.27
C ALA A 50 2.41 3.77 17.09
N GLU A 51 2.25 3.32 15.83
CA GLU A 51 2.20 4.21 14.66
C GLU A 51 1.00 5.18 14.68
N LYS A 52 -0.07 4.81 15.36
CA LYS A 52 -1.35 5.55 15.37
C LYS A 52 -1.65 6.29 16.66
N ALA A 53 -0.72 6.27 17.61
CA ALA A 53 -0.91 6.83 18.96
C ALA A 53 -1.36 8.30 18.97
N GLU A 54 -0.97 9.08 17.97
CA GLU A 54 -1.29 10.50 17.84
C GLU A 54 -2.58 10.78 17.02
N LEU A 55 -3.25 9.74 16.51
CA LEU A 55 -4.45 9.92 15.71
C LEU A 55 -5.67 10.21 16.60
N SER A 56 -6.52 11.12 16.14
CA SER A 56 -7.88 11.25 16.71
C SER A 56 -8.68 9.96 16.48
N THR A 57 -9.73 9.72 17.28
CA THR A 57 -10.64 8.56 17.08
C THR A 57 -11.16 8.48 15.65
N SER A 58 -11.56 9.60 15.06
CA SER A 58 -12.08 9.63 13.70
C SER A 58 -11.01 9.30 12.65
N ASP A 59 -9.78 9.80 12.83
CA ASP A 59 -8.68 9.52 11.94
C ASP A 59 -8.23 8.07 12.04
N PHE A 60 -8.23 7.51 13.26
CA PHE A 60 -7.94 6.09 13.50
C PHE A 60 -8.93 5.18 12.76
N VAL A 61 -10.24 5.46 12.88
CA VAL A 61 -11.28 4.69 12.18
C VAL A 61 -11.13 4.85 10.66
N ASN A 62 -10.95 6.08 10.14
CA ASN A 62 -10.74 6.31 8.72
C ASN A 62 -9.48 5.60 8.20
N ASN A 63 -8.38 5.66 8.95
CA ASN A 63 -7.14 4.97 8.59
C ASN A 63 -7.37 3.46 8.43
N ALA A 64 -8.10 2.83 9.35
CA ALA A 64 -8.44 1.41 9.22
C ALA A 64 -9.25 1.08 7.96
N PHE A 65 -10.24 1.92 7.60
CA PHE A 65 -11.04 1.73 6.38
C PHE A 65 -10.24 2.02 5.11
N GLN A 66 -9.31 2.97 5.13
CA GLN A 66 -8.36 3.20 4.04
C GLN A 66 -7.42 2.01 3.86
N ASN A 67 -6.85 1.50 4.94
CA ASN A 67 -5.99 0.32 4.91
C ASN A 67 -6.70 -0.89 4.30
N LEU A 68 -7.93 -1.15 4.74
CA LEU A 68 -8.70 -2.31 4.30
C LEU A 68 -9.30 -2.14 2.91
N PHE A 69 -9.94 -1.00 2.65
CA PHE A 69 -10.89 -0.85 1.55
C PHE A 69 -10.59 0.32 0.61
N GLY A 70 -9.52 1.08 0.84
CA GLY A 70 -9.15 2.25 0.03
C GLY A 70 -10.21 3.36 0.04
N ARG A 71 -10.96 3.49 1.12
CA ARG A 71 -11.99 4.52 1.32
C ARG A 71 -12.11 4.94 2.78
N ASN A 72 -12.69 6.09 3.03
CA ASN A 72 -13.08 6.49 4.37
C ASN A 72 -14.28 5.67 4.89
N ALA A 73 -14.41 5.61 6.19
CA ALA A 73 -15.61 5.06 6.84
C ALA A 73 -16.84 5.89 6.47
N THR A 74 -17.95 5.22 6.23
CA THR A 74 -19.26 5.90 6.12
C THR A 74 -19.68 6.48 7.47
N THR A 75 -20.61 7.43 7.50
CA THR A 75 -21.12 8.00 8.75
C THR A 75 -21.62 6.91 9.72
N LYS A 76 -22.26 5.87 9.20
CA LYS A 76 -22.76 4.75 10.01
C LYS A 76 -21.61 3.94 10.62
N GLU A 77 -20.57 3.66 9.84
CA GLU A 77 -19.37 2.95 10.29
C GLU A 77 -18.59 3.80 11.28
N MET A 78 -18.40 5.08 10.99
CA MET A 78 -17.76 6.04 11.90
C MET A 78 -18.46 6.05 13.25
N ASN A 79 -19.78 6.27 13.28
CA ASN A 79 -20.57 6.31 14.52
C ASN A 79 -20.52 4.98 15.30
N LYS A 80 -20.41 3.85 14.60
CA LYS A 80 -20.32 2.54 15.24
C LYS A 80 -18.94 2.32 15.88
N TYR A 81 -17.88 2.60 15.12
CA TYR A 81 -16.53 2.21 15.54
C TYR A 81 -15.83 3.25 16.42
N SER A 82 -16.18 4.53 16.31
CA SER A 82 -15.72 5.53 17.28
C SER A 82 -16.16 5.18 18.70
N LYS A 83 -17.40 4.71 18.90
CA LYS A 83 -17.88 4.25 20.21
C LYS A 83 -17.08 3.07 20.77
N VAL A 84 -16.52 2.22 19.92
CA VAL A 84 -15.66 1.10 20.34
C VAL A 84 -14.32 1.63 20.87
N ILE A 85 -13.71 2.55 20.13
CA ILE A 85 -12.43 3.17 20.51
C ILE A 85 -12.59 4.04 21.75
N ASP A 86 -13.63 4.88 21.81
CA ASP A 86 -13.89 5.77 22.95
C ASP A 86 -14.20 4.97 24.24
N ALA A 87 -14.66 3.73 24.11
CA ALA A 87 -14.81 2.79 25.21
C ALA A 87 -13.50 2.06 25.61
N GLY A 88 -12.36 2.46 25.04
CA GLY A 88 -11.05 1.86 25.31
C GLY A 88 -10.90 0.43 24.78
N LYS A 89 -11.63 0.07 23.73
CA LYS A 89 -11.57 -1.26 23.10
C LYS A 89 -10.87 -1.19 21.76
N ASP A 90 -10.17 -2.26 21.42
CA ASP A 90 -9.53 -2.41 20.13
C ASP A 90 -10.56 -2.42 18.99
N LEU A 91 -10.18 -1.82 17.86
CA LEU A 91 -11.01 -1.88 16.64
C LEU A 91 -11.09 -3.34 16.15
N PRO A 92 -12.29 -3.89 15.95
CA PRO A 92 -12.46 -5.30 15.59
C PRO A 92 -12.17 -5.55 14.09
N ILE A 93 -10.93 -5.32 13.65
CA ILE A 93 -10.47 -5.40 12.25
C ILE A 93 -10.93 -6.69 11.56
N ASN A 94 -10.76 -7.84 12.24
CA ASN A 94 -11.17 -9.13 11.68
C ASN A 94 -12.69 -9.23 11.42
N SER A 95 -13.49 -8.62 12.28
CA SER A 95 -14.95 -8.59 12.11
C SER A 95 -15.36 -7.61 11.00
N ILE A 96 -14.65 -6.50 10.87
CA ILE A 96 -14.84 -5.53 9.77
C ILE A 96 -14.61 -6.21 8.43
N VAL A 97 -13.49 -6.92 8.26
CA VAL A 97 -13.18 -7.66 7.02
C VAL A 97 -14.22 -8.75 6.74
N LYS A 98 -14.64 -9.52 7.76
CA LYS A 98 -15.64 -10.59 7.59
C LYS A 98 -17.01 -10.08 7.18
N SER A 99 -17.41 -8.90 7.67
CA SER A 99 -18.72 -8.29 7.40
C SER A 99 -18.70 -7.27 6.25
N ALA A 100 -17.57 -7.15 5.55
CA ALA A 100 -17.41 -6.20 4.47
C ALA A 100 -18.39 -6.44 3.30
N ALA A 101 -18.87 -5.37 2.69
CA ALA A 101 -19.66 -5.44 1.46
C ALA A 101 -18.82 -6.08 0.33
N LYS A 102 -19.50 -6.62 -0.68
CA LYS A 102 -18.84 -7.34 -1.79
C LYS A 102 -17.76 -6.49 -2.49
N THR A 103 -18.02 -5.19 -2.67
CA THR A 103 -17.08 -4.24 -3.27
C THR A 103 -15.85 -4.05 -2.39
N ASP A 104 -16.04 -3.80 -1.10
CA ASP A 104 -14.96 -3.63 -0.12
C ASP A 104 -14.11 -4.90 -0.01
N LYS A 105 -14.79 -6.05 0.05
CA LYS A 105 -14.10 -7.34 0.08
C LYS A 105 -13.22 -7.54 -1.15
N LYS A 106 -13.70 -7.15 -2.34
CA LYS A 106 -12.92 -7.22 -3.59
C LYS A 106 -11.65 -6.38 -3.52
N VAL A 107 -11.73 -5.17 -2.94
CA VAL A 107 -10.54 -4.32 -2.73
C VAL A 107 -9.56 -4.95 -1.76
N TYR A 108 -10.06 -5.42 -0.62
CA TYR A 108 -9.21 -6.10 0.37
C TYR A 108 -8.53 -7.35 -0.20
N ASP A 109 -9.28 -8.21 -0.90
CA ASP A 109 -8.74 -9.41 -1.53
C ASP A 109 -7.67 -9.06 -2.59
N ASN A 110 -7.83 -7.94 -3.31
CA ASN A 110 -6.84 -7.45 -4.27
C ASN A 110 -5.58 -6.94 -3.58
N LYS A 111 -5.71 -6.09 -2.54
CA LYS A 111 -4.57 -5.65 -1.72
C LYS A 111 -3.78 -6.83 -1.16
N LYS A 112 -4.48 -7.82 -0.62
CA LYS A 112 -3.87 -9.05 -0.10
C LYS A 112 -3.15 -9.83 -1.19
N ALA A 113 -3.74 -10.00 -2.37
CA ALA A 113 -3.10 -10.71 -3.49
C ALA A 113 -1.82 -10.00 -3.95
N VAL A 114 -1.85 -8.67 -4.04
CA VAL A 114 -0.67 -7.84 -4.35
C VAL A 114 0.41 -8.03 -3.29
N ALA A 115 0.06 -7.96 -2.01
CA ALA A 115 1.01 -8.10 -0.91
C ALA A 115 1.65 -9.49 -0.86
N LEU A 116 0.87 -10.55 -1.06
CA LEU A 116 1.40 -11.93 -1.14
C LEU A 116 2.36 -12.08 -2.31
N LYS A 117 1.98 -11.57 -3.49
CA LYS A 117 2.87 -11.63 -4.66
C LYS A 117 4.15 -10.83 -4.45
N TYR A 118 4.06 -9.65 -3.83
CA TYR A 118 5.21 -8.82 -3.52
C TYR A 118 6.18 -9.52 -2.56
N ALA A 119 5.66 -10.16 -1.52
CA ALA A 119 6.45 -10.96 -0.58
C ALA A 119 7.12 -12.18 -1.26
N GLU A 120 6.40 -12.93 -2.11
CA GLU A 120 6.95 -14.03 -2.90
C GLU A 120 8.10 -13.59 -3.82
N LEU A 121 8.07 -12.36 -4.30
CA LEU A 121 9.10 -11.76 -5.15
C LEU A 121 10.29 -11.19 -4.37
N GLY A 122 10.25 -11.25 -3.03
CA GLY A 122 11.31 -10.76 -2.16
C GLY A 122 11.41 -9.24 -2.13
N GLY A 123 10.28 -8.56 -2.00
CA GLY A 123 10.24 -7.10 -1.85
C GLY A 123 11.17 -6.61 -0.74
N THR A 124 11.96 -5.58 -1.00
CA THR A 124 13.02 -5.08 -0.11
C THR A 124 12.60 -3.87 0.72
N GLU A 125 11.48 -3.25 0.37
CA GLU A 125 10.89 -2.11 1.07
C GLU A 125 9.40 -2.36 1.28
N GLN A 126 8.78 -1.69 2.25
CA GLN A 126 7.33 -1.78 2.43
C GLN A 126 6.62 -1.10 1.25
N LEU A 127 5.64 -1.78 0.66
CA LEU A 127 4.87 -1.24 -0.45
C LEU A 127 3.53 -0.69 0.04
N ASP A 128 3.33 0.62 -0.11
CA ASP A 128 2.05 1.27 0.18
C ASP A 128 0.96 0.78 -0.80
N LEU A 129 -0.17 0.34 -0.25
CA LEU A 129 -1.32 -0.17 -1.00
C LEU A 129 -2.52 0.80 -0.98
N SER A 130 -2.33 2.03 -0.51
CA SER A 130 -3.41 3.03 -0.38
C SER A 130 -4.10 3.36 -1.70
N LYS A 131 -3.36 3.34 -2.82
CA LYS A 131 -3.90 3.57 -4.16
C LYS A 131 -4.83 2.47 -4.68
N ILE A 132 -4.77 1.28 -4.10
CA ILE A 132 -5.68 0.18 -4.46
C ILE A 132 -7.06 0.44 -3.84
N SER A 133 -8.05 0.64 -4.68
CA SER A 133 -9.42 0.97 -4.32
C SER A 133 -10.43 0.26 -5.23
N LYS A 134 -11.71 0.54 -5.06
CA LYS A 134 -12.75 -0.03 -5.93
C LYS A 134 -12.60 0.32 -7.41
N ASP A 135 -11.99 1.47 -7.71
CA ASP A 135 -11.79 1.98 -9.07
C ASP A 135 -10.39 1.63 -9.63
N ASN A 136 -9.46 1.25 -8.75
CA ASN A 136 -8.05 1.02 -9.06
C ASN A 136 -7.59 -0.35 -8.55
N LEU A 137 -8.06 -1.42 -9.15
CA LEU A 137 -7.62 -2.78 -8.82
C LEU A 137 -6.44 -3.18 -9.72
N ILE A 138 -5.50 -3.93 -9.15
CA ILE A 138 -4.45 -4.59 -9.94
C ILE A 138 -5.05 -5.81 -10.64
N GLU A 139 -4.85 -5.88 -11.96
CA GLU A 139 -5.36 -6.98 -12.77
C GLU A 139 -4.70 -8.32 -12.39
N LEU A 140 -5.51 -9.36 -12.22
CA LEU A 140 -5.02 -10.69 -11.86
C LEU A 140 -4.02 -11.25 -12.91
N ASN A 141 -4.26 -10.97 -14.19
CA ASN A 141 -3.36 -11.38 -15.28
C ASN A 141 -1.98 -10.73 -15.10
N PHE A 142 -1.90 -9.46 -14.70
CA PHE A 142 -0.63 -8.82 -14.40
C PHE A 142 0.07 -9.51 -13.23
N LEU A 143 -0.63 -9.80 -12.12
CA LEU A 143 -0.05 -10.50 -10.98
C LEU A 143 0.52 -11.86 -11.34
N ASN A 144 -0.11 -12.57 -12.29
CA ASN A 144 0.37 -13.88 -12.75
C ASN A 144 1.63 -13.80 -13.60
N THR A 145 1.86 -12.69 -14.28
CA THR A 145 3.01 -12.51 -15.20
C THR A 145 4.20 -11.79 -14.57
N VAL A 146 3.98 -11.00 -13.51
CA VAL A 146 5.05 -10.24 -12.88
C VAL A 146 6.06 -11.17 -12.17
N THR A 147 7.34 -10.92 -12.43
CA THR A 147 8.46 -11.75 -11.94
C THR A 147 9.43 -11.01 -11.03
N LYS A 148 9.30 -9.70 -10.90
CA LYS A 148 10.16 -8.87 -10.04
C LYS A 148 9.31 -7.98 -9.12
N ALA A 149 9.72 -7.85 -7.86
CA ALA A 149 9.06 -6.98 -6.89
C ALA A 149 9.04 -5.51 -7.35
N ALA A 150 10.11 -5.03 -7.98
CA ALA A 150 10.20 -3.68 -8.52
C ALA A 150 9.13 -3.38 -9.58
N ASP A 151 8.79 -4.34 -10.46
CA ASP A 151 7.76 -4.16 -11.48
C ASP A 151 6.37 -4.04 -10.83
N LEU A 152 6.12 -4.82 -9.77
CA LEU A 152 4.89 -4.74 -9.01
C LEU A 152 4.79 -3.42 -8.22
N GLN A 153 5.90 -2.99 -7.62
CA GLN A 153 6.00 -1.71 -6.93
C GLN A 153 5.74 -0.55 -7.88
N ALA A 154 6.37 -0.54 -9.05
CA ALA A 154 6.16 0.47 -10.08
C ALA A 154 4.67 0.52 -10.50
N LYS A 155 4.03 -0.63 -10.71
CA LYS A 155 2.61 -0.71 -11.05
C LYS A 155 1.72 -0.08 -10.00
N VAL A 156 1.96 -0.34 -8.71
CA VAL A 156 1.15 0.20 -7.62
C VAL A 156 1.43 1.69 -7.40
N VAL A 157 2.69 2.10 -7.47
CA VAL A 157 3.10 3.48 -7.12
C VAL A 157 2.83 4.46 -8.25
N TYR A 158 3.12 4.08 -9.49
CA TYR A 158 3.13 5.01 -10.63
C TYR A 158 1.94 4.83 -11.58
N ASP A 159 1.48 3.60 -11.81
CA ASP A 159 0.45 3.34 -12.81
C ASP A 159 -0.98 3.47 -12.28
N LEU A 160 -1.17 3.36 -10.95
CA LEU A 160 -2.48 3.59 -10.37
C LEU A 160 -2.70 5.08 -10.13
N PRO A 161 -3.83 5.63 -10.60
CA PRO A 161 -4.18 7.01 -10.31
C PRO A 161 -4.37 7.23 -8.80
N GLU A 162 -4.02 8.41 -8.33
CA GLU A 162 -4.30 8.78 -6.94
C GLU A 162 -5.81 8.89 -6.71
N ASN A 163 -6.29 8.36 -5.59
CA ASN A 163 -7.70 8.42 -5.20
C ASN A 163 -8.19 9.82 -4.78
N SER A 164 -7.35 10.82 -4.88
CA SER A 164 -7.57 12.18 -4.36
C SER A 164 -8.23 13.15 -5.32
N GLY A 165 -8.73 12.70 -6.47
CA GLY A 165 -9.23 13.60 -7.51
C GLY A 165 -8.14 14.48 -8.17
N VAL A 166 -6.88 14.23 -7.82
CA VAL A 166 -5.73 14.79 -8.53
C VAL A 166 -5.57 14.02 -9.84
N PRO A 167 -5.38 14.68 -10.98
CA PRO A 167 -5.12 14.02 -12.25
C PRO A 167 -4.00 13.00 -12.15
N SER A 168 -4.10 11.91 -12.90
CA SER A 168 -3.03 10.89 -13.01
C SER A 168 -1.67 11.58 -13.07
N ALA A 169 -0.72 11.13 -12.25
CA ALA A 169 0.59 11.76 -12.12
C ALA A 169 1.34 11.87 -13.47
N PHE A 170 0.89 11.16 -14.50
CA PHE A 170 1.56 11.05 -15.80
C PHE A 170 0.59 11.10 -16.98
N ASP A 171 -0.30 12.09 -17.02
CA ASP A 171 -1.13 12.35 -18.19
C ASP A 171 -0.49 13.35 -19.17
N GLY A 172 0.71 13.82 -18.84
CA GLY A 172 1.58 14.66 -19.66
C GLY A 172 2.59 13.89 -20.51
N LYS A 173 3.76 14.50 -20.74
CA LYS A 173 4.86 13.89 -21.48
C LYS A 173 5.85 13.20 -20.56
N THR A 174 6.46 12.13 -21.03
CA THR A 174 7.64 11.53 -20.38
C THR A 174 8.89 12.06 -21.05
N PHE A 175 9.80 12.61 -20.25
CA PHE A 175 11.11 13.04 -20.69
C PHE A 175 12.17 12.12 -20.08
N THR A 176 12.93 11.43 -20.91
CA THR A 176 14.09 10.63 -20.44
C THR A 176 15.34 11.49 -20.57
N LEU A 177 15.99 11.78 -19.45
CA LEU A 177 17.21 12.56 -19.40
C LEU A 177 18.42 11.64 -19.56
N THR A 178 19.29 11.95 -20.51
CA THR A 178 20.49 11.17 -20.83
C THR A 178 21.73 12.03 -20.62
N GLU A 179 22.73 11.51 -19.91
CA GLU A 179 23.97 12.25 -19.63
C GLU A 179 24.65 12.69 -20.94
N GLY A 180 25.00 13.99 -21.02
CA GLY A 180 25.70 14.57 -22.14
C GLY A 180 24.85 14.86 -23.40
N VAL A 181 23.71 14.19 -23.57
CA VAL A 181 22.84 14.40 -24.73
C VAL A 181 21.84 15.55 -24.49
N ASP A 182 21.37 15.66 -23.28
CA ASP A 182 20.32 16.61 -22.88
C ASP A 182 20.87 17.83 -22.13
N ALA A 183 22.20 17.92 -22.00
CA ALA A 183 22.86 19.08 -21.38
C ALA A 183 22.59 20.35 -22.18
N GLY A 184 21.96 21.34 -21.53
CA GLY A 184 21.64 22.63 -22.14
C GLY A 184 20.38 22.62 -23.03
N LYS A 185 19.57 21.53 -23.01
CA LYS A 185 18.27 21.49 -23.67
C LYS A 185 17.17 21.98 -22.75
N ASP A 186 16.27 22.78 -23.28
CA ASP A 186 15.06 23.18 -22.61
C ASP A 186 13.95 22.13 -22.83
N PHE A 187 13.44 21.58 -21.74
CA PHE A 187 12.29 20.70 -21.77
C PHE A 187 11.05 21.48 -21.41
N THR A 188 10.27 21.83 -22.42
CA THR A 188 8.98 22.48 -22.20
C THR A 188 7.95 21.43 -21.82
N GLY A 189 7.56 21.44 -20.57
CA GLY A 189 6.47 20.64 -20.05
C GLY A 189 5.13 20.98 -20.68
N THR A 190 4.12 20.20 -20.35
CA THR A 190 2.73 20.46 -20.75
C THR A 190 1.99 21.14 -19.57
N ASN A 191 0.70 21.44 -19.75
CA ASN A 191 -0.16 21.85 -18.63
C ASN A 191 -0.69 20.66 -17.82
N LYS A 192 -0.07 19.50 -17.95
CA LYS A 192 -0.37 18.24 -17.30
C LYS A 192 0.82 17.79 -16.47
N ASN A 193 0.67 16.72 -15.71
CA ASN A 193 1.74 16.17 -14.90
C ASN A 193 2.76 15.44 -15.79
N ASP A 194 3.92 16.03 -16.00
CA ASP A 194 4.99 15.48 -16.81
C ASP A 194 5.94 14.62 -15.95
N LEU A 195 6.47 13.56 -16.54
CA LEU A 195 7.45 12.67 -15.90
C LEU A 195 8.85 12.94 -16.44
N PHE A 196 9.79 13.23 -15.54
CA PHE A 196 11.20 13.32 -15.85
C PHE A 196 11.93 12.09 -15.28
N ILE A 197 12.47 11.27 -16.15
CA ILE A 197 13.25 10.08 -15.77
C ILE A 197 14.72 10.40 -16.00
N ALA A 198 15.51 10.35 -14.92
CA ALA A 198 16.97 10.41 -15.01
C ALA A 198 17.55 9.02 -14.77
N ASP A 199 18.48 8.61 -15.60
CA ASP A 199 19.28 7.44 -15.32
C ASP A 199 20.28 7.74 -14.17
N ASN A 200 20.78 6.71 -13.48
CA ASN A 200 21.65 6.86 -12.29
C ASN A 200 22.97 7.60 -12.57
N SER A 201 23.33 7.85 -13.85
CA SER A 201 24.49 8.62 -14.26
C SER A 201 24.23 10.14 -14.29
N VAL A 202 22.95 10.57 -14.29
CA VAL A 202 22.57 11.96 -14.44
C VAL A 202 22.53 12.67 -13.09
N LYS A 203 23.42 13.64 -12.88
CA LYS A 203 23.32 14.58 -11.75
C LYS A 203 22.30 15.66 -12.07
N VAL A 204 21.12 15.58 -11.47
CA VAL A 204 20.11 16.64 -11.58
C VAL A 204 20.43 17.74 -10.58
N ASN A 205 20.90 18.88 -11.05
CA ASN A 205 20.96 20.08 -10.23
C ASN A 205 19.60 20.81 -10.36
N ALA A 206 18.73 20.60 -9.39
CA ALA A 206 17.53 21.41 -9.24
C ALA A 206 17.96 22.77 -8.65
N SER A 207 18.05 23.79 -9.48
CA SER A 207 18.06 25.18 -8.99
C SER A 207 16.61 25.63 -8.83
N ALA A 208 16.25 26.03 -7.61
CA ALA A 208 14.96 26.63 -7.27
C ALA A 208 14.82 28.02 -7.92
#